data_2c66f02f1ec3e4508f993573443b78fe
#
_entry.id   2c66f02f1ec3e4508f993573443b78fe
#
_cell.length_a   1.000
_cell.length_b   1.000
_cell.length_c   1.000
_cell.angle_alpha   90.00
_cell.angle_beta   90.00
_cell.angle_gamma   90.00
#
_symmetry.space_group_name_H-M   'P 1'
#
loop_
_entity.id
_entity.type
_entity.pdbx_description
1 polymer ?
#
loop_
_entity_poly.entity_id
_entity_poly.type
_entity_poly.pdbx_seq_one_letter_code
_entity_poly.pdbx_strand_id
1 'polypeptide(L)'
;PGGGVTLEGHHLDGIDRQVTLNLAAFQISRRIPASKGGPDAVGFTVPNDLPVGLYRVELSVQRAEESHPRSTNQLPLALAPLPVLPPFSATRNGSNVTLVLDVVPPVRPGQRAALILGEREIAAEPIDAIASRLTFKLAEAPAAGSSLLVRLRVDGFESPIVDRMATPPAFLDRRIVLP
;
A
#
# COMPACT_ATOMS: atom_id res chain seq x y z
N PRO A 1 -0.57 1.20 3.96
CA PRO A 1 -1.60 2.14 4.41
C PRO A 1 -1.87 1.94 5.90
N GLY A 2 -2.09 3.05 6.65
CA GLY A 2 -2.32 2.98 8.10
C GLY A 2 -1.12 2.58 8.95
N GLY A 3 -0.01 2.21 8.34
CA GLY A 3 1.20 1.81 9.04
C GLY A 3 2.00 3.00 9.55
N GLY A 4 2.67 2.79 10.69
CA GLY A 4 3.67 3.73 11.20
C GLY A 4 4.95 3.66 10.38
N VAL A 5 5.56 4.82 10.14
CA VAL A 5 6.87 4.97 9.50
C VAL A 5 7.75 5.80 10.42
N THR A 6 9.01 5.42 10.56
CA THR A 6 10.02 6.19 11.27
C THR A 6 11.04 6.73 10.28
N LEU A 7 11.28 8.03 10.32
CA LEU A 7 12.38 8.69 9.62
C LEU A 7 13.53 8.82 10.62
N GLU A 8 14.67 8.28 10.28
CA GLU A 8 15.91 8.39 11.05
C GLU A 8 16.84 9.41 10.39
N GLY A 9 17.52 10.19 11.21
CA GLY A 9 18.41 11.24 10.73
C GLY A 9 19.07 11.97 11.89
N HIS A 10 19.51 13.20 11.66
CA HIS A 10 20.11 14.05 12.67
C HIS A 10 19.43 15.42 12.70
N HIS A 11 19.34 16.00 13.90
CA HIS A 11 18.77 17.35 14.08
C HIS A 11 17.29 17.46 13.63
N LEU A 12 16.50 16.42 13.87
CA LEU A 12 15.08 16.35 13.52
C LEU A 12 14.16 16.95 14.59
N ASP A 13 14.71 17.53 15.65
CA ASP A 13 14.00 18.21 16.73
C ASP A 13 13.52 19.61 16.31
N GLY A 14 12.34 19.98 16.76
CA GLY A 14 11.73 21.29 16.50
C GLY A 14 10.38 21.46 17.17
N ILE A 15 9.85 22.69 17.13
CA ILE A 15 8.55 23.06 17.70
C ILE A 15 7.39 22.66 16.78
N ASP A 16 7.63 22.64 15.46
CA ASP A 16 6.70 22.12 14.46
C ASP A 16 7.44 21.22 13.48
N ARG A 17 6.84 20.06 13.18
CA ARG A 17 7.39 19.06 12.28
C ARG A 17 6.30 18.53 11.38
N GLN A 18 6.51 18.65 10.07
CA GLN A 18 5.56 18.27 9.04
C GLN A 18 6.23 17.32 8.05
N VAL A 19 5.65 16.14 7.86
CA VAL A 19 6.06 15.22 6.80
C VAL A 19 5.25 15.52 5.55
N THR A 20 5.92 15.69 4.43
CA THR A 20 5.28 15.85 3.12
C THR A 20 5.49 14.58 2.31
N LEU A 21 4.41 14.00 1.83
CA LEU A 21 4.38 12.85 0.92
C LEU A 21 3.98 13.35 -0.48
N ASN A 22 4.87 13.21 -1.46
CA ASN A 22 4.63 13.62 -2.83
C ASN A 22 4.58 12.41 -3.76
N LEU A 23 3.48 12.27 -4.51
CA LEU A 23 3.32 11.28 -5.58
C LEU A 23 3.07 12.01 -6.90
N ALA A 24 4.12 12.13 -7.72
CA ALA A 24 4.08 12.94 -8.94
C ALA A 24 3.08 12.40 -9.97
N ALA A 25 2.96 11.08 -10.11
CA ALA A 25 2.07 10.44 -11.08
C ALA A 25 0.60 10.86 -10.96
N PHE A 26 0.16 11.24 -9.76
CA PHE A 26 -1.21 11.70 -9.48
C PHE A 26 -1.27 13.15 -8.99
N GLN A 27 -0.16 13.89 -9.06
CA GLN A 27 -0.05 15.27 -8.56
C GLN A 27 -0.52 15.41 -7.10
N ILE A 28 -0.27 14.38 -6.29
CA ILE A 28 -0.62 14.36 -4.87
C ILE A 28 0.55 14.93 -4.05
N SER A 29 0.23 15.91 -3.21
CA SER A 29 1.10 16.38 -2.14
C SER A 29 0.30 16.39 -0.85
N ARG A 30 0.71 15.58 0.14
CA ARG A 30 0.02 15.44 1.42
C ARG A 30 0.95 15.81 2.56
N ARG A 31 0.57 16.80 3.34
CA ARG A 31 1.24 17.14 4.60
C ARG A 31 0.59 16.39 5.75
N ILE A 32 1.43 15.84 6.62
CA ILE A 32 1.04 15.02 7.77
C ILE A 32 1.85 15.52 8.97
N PRO A 33 1.20 15.81 10.12
CA PRO A 33 1.94 16.14 11.32
C PRO A 33 2.81 14.95 11.73
N ALA A 34 4.07 15.23 12.03
CA ALA A 34 4.96 14.21 12.57
C ALA A 34 4.63 13.95 14.04
N SER A 35 4.73 12.70 14.47
CA SER A 35 4.61 12.35 15.88
C SER A 35 5.79 12.93 16.69
N LYS A 36 5.62 13.01 18.00
CA LYS A 36 6.71 13.36 18.89
C LYS A 36 7.86 12.35 18.72
N GLY A 37 9.08 12.85 18.58
CA GLY A 37 10.31 12.07 18.45
C GLY A 37 11.49 12.89 18.94
N GLY A 38 12.64 12.26 19.03
CA GLY A 38 13.90 12.90 19.44
C GLY A 38 14.59 13.62 18.27
N PRO A 39 15.84 14.05 18.48
CA PRO A 39 16.63 14.71 17.43
C PRO A 39 17.05 13.75 16.31
N ASP A 40 16.99 12.45 16.53
CA ASP A 40 17.50 11.43 15.61
C ASP A 40 16.41 10.59 14.95
N ALA A 41 15.16 10.70 15.40
CA ALA A 41 14.06 9.93 14.84
C ALA A 41 12.72 10.65 14.96
N VAL A 42 11.88 10.55 13.90
CA VAL A 42 10.55 11.13 13.83
C VAL A 42 9.59 10.12 13.21
N GLY A 43 8.47 9.86 13.89
CA GLY A 43 7.43 8.97 13.41
C GLY A 43 6.30 9.71 12.71
N PHE A 44 5.59 9.02 11.81
CA PHE A 44 4.31 9.45 11.25
C PHE A 44 3.47 8.24 10.82
N THR A 45 2.18 8.45 10.64
CA THR A 45 1.28 7.41 10.13
C THR A 45 0.90 7.72 8.68
N VAL A 46 1.05 6.73 7.80
CA VAL A 46 0.66 6.87 6.39
C VAL A 46 -0.87 6.83 6.27
N PRO A 47 -1.54 7.86 5.70
CA PRO A 47 -2.97 7.85 5.50
C PRO A 47 -3.45 6.68 4.62
N ASN A 48 -4.65 6.17 4.91
CA ASN A 48 -5.24 5.04 4.18
C ASN A 48 -5.80 5.42 2.80
N ASP A 49 -6.01 6.71 2.55
CA ASP A 49 -6.57 7.25 1.31
C ASP A 49 -5.54 7.56 0.23
N LEU A 50 -4.25 7.37 0.54
CA LEU A 50 -3.17 7.58 -0.42
C LEU A 50 -3.08 6.37 -1.39
N PRO A 51 -3.05 6.59 -2.71
CA PRO A 51 -2.95 5.48 -3.68
C PRO A 51 -1.63 4.74 -3.59
N VAL A 52 -1.61 3.53 -4.13
CA VAL A 52 -0.38 2.75 -4.33
C VAL A 52 0.60 3.54 -5.18
N GLY A 53 1.89 3.51 -4.83
CA GLY A 53 2.92 4.17 -5.62
C GLY A 53 4.22 4.45 -4.86
N LEU A 54 5.16 5.08 -5.55
CA LEU A 54 6.43 5.52 -5.00
C LEU A 54 6.36 7.00 -4.62
N TYR A 55 6.33 7.26 -3.34
CA TYR A 55 6.30 8.60 -2.77
C TYR A 55 7.71 9.13 -2.55
N ARG A 56 7.86 10.46 -2.65
CA ARG A 56 8.99 11.20 -2.09
C ARG A 56 8.57 11.75 -0.75
N VAL A 57 9.28 11.39 0.29
CA VAL A 57 9.04 11.81 1.67
C VAL A 57 10.06 12.85 2.06
N GLU A 58 9.59 13.95 2.62
CA GLU A 58 10.41 15.07 3.11
C GLU A 58 9.88 15.47 4.49
N LEU A 59 10.77 15.74 5.43
CA LEU A 59 10.44 16.30 6.72
C LEU A 59 10.81 17.80 6.74
N SER A 60 9.85 18.62 7.11
CA SER A 60 10.06 20.04 7.42
C SER A 60 10.08 20.23 8.94
N VAL A 61 11.10 20.92 9.45
CA VAL A 61 11.32 21.15 10.87
C VAL A 61 11.42 22.65 11.12
N GLN A 62 10.56 23.19 11.98
CA GLN A 62 10.64 24.57 12.47
C GLN A 62 11.27 24.56 13.85
N ARG A 63 12.35 25.32 14.05
CA ARG A 63 12.96 25.53 15.34
C ARG A 63 12.52 26.88 15.93
N ALA A 64 12.55 26.98 17.25
CA ALA A 64 12.06 28.19 17.96
C ALA A 64 12.82 29.47 17.57
N GLU A 65 14.09 29.35 17.27
CA GLU A 65 14.99 30.50 16.99
C GLU A 65 15.12 30.79 15.48
N GLU A 66 14.45 29.98 14.61
CA GLU A 66 14.56 30.13 13.17
C GLU A 66 13.28 30.74 12.60
N SER A 67 13.42 31.70 11.70
CA SER A 67 12.30 32.41 11.07
C SER A 67 11.58 31.52 10.00
N HIS A 68 12.26 30.50 9.49
CA HIS A 68 11.74 29.62 8.43
C HIS A 68 12.03 28.16 8.76
N PRO A 69 11.11 27.24 8.38
CA PRO A 69 11.36 25.81 8.53
C PRO A 69 12.49 25.36 7.60
N ARG A 70 13.23 24.37 8.04
CA ARG A 70 14.22 23.65 7.23
C ARG A 70 13.63 22.33 6.74
N SER A 71 13.91 21.98 5.50
CA SER A 71 13.53 20.70 4.93
C SER A 71 14.73 19.76 4.86
N THR A 72 14.45 18.46 5.08
CA THR A 72 15.43 17.39 4.85
C THR A 72 15.61 17.11 3.36
N ASN A 73 16.53 16.23 3.03
CA ASN A 73 16.53 15.56 1.73
C ASN A 73 15.26 14.70 1.57
N GLN A 74 14.92 14.39 0.31
CA GLN A 74 13.79 13.53 -0.03
C GLN A 74 14.22 12.07 -0.03
N LEU A 75 13.42 11.22 0.59
CA LEU A 75 13.60 9.77 0.61
C LEU A 75 12.45 9.05 -0.13
N PRO A 76 12.71 7.92 -0.79
CA PRO A 76 11.67 7.13 -1.41
C PRO A 76 10.87 6.32 -0.37
N LEU A 77 9.55 6.31 -0.50
CA LEU A 77 8.64 5.45 0.27
C LEU A 77 7.69 4.75 -0.68
N ALA A 78 7.79 3.43 -0.79
CA ALA A 78 6.86 2.62 -1.57
C ALA A 78 5.62 2.28 -0.74
N LEU A 79 4.45 2.63 -1.26
CA LEU A 79 3.17 2.23 -0.70
C LEU A 79 2.61 1.07 -1.53
N ALA A 80 2.62 -0.13 -0.96
CA ALA A 80 2.18 -1.35 -1.61
C ALA A 80 0.67 -1.61 -1.41
N PRO A 81 0.00 -2.29 -2.37
CA PRO A 81 -1.38 -2.71 -2.19
C PRO A 81 -1.49 -3.87 -1.21
N LEU A 82 -2.61 -3.94 -0.48
CA LEU A 82 -2.94 -5.05 0.41
C LEU A 82 -4.30 -5.62 0.01
N PRO A 83 -4.41 -6.90 -0.35
CA PRO A 83 -5.71 -7.56 -0.43
C PRO A 83 -6.24 -7.74 1.00
N VAL A 84 -7.50 -7.41 1.21
CA VAL A 84 -8.21 -7.67 2.47
C VAL A 84 -8.79 -9.08 2.40
N LEU A 85 -8.26 -9.99 3.20
CA LEU A 85 -8.65 -11.39 3.22
C LEU A 85 -8.75 -11.91 4.65
N PRO A 86 -9.86 -12.55 5.01
CA PRO A 86 -11.23 -12.45 4.49
C PRO A 86 -11.87 -11.09 4.80
N PRO A 87 -13.02 -10.71 4.17
CA PRO A 87 -13.81 -11.52 3.24
C PRO A 87 -13.36 -11.39 1.78
N PHE A 88 -13.69 -12.41 1.00
CA PHE A 88 -13.66 -12.35 -0.47
C PHE A 88 -14.87 -13.08 -1.02
N SER A 89 -15.24 -12.82 -2.26
CA SER A 89 -16.25 -13.65 -2.93
C SER A 89 -15.66 -14.32 -4.16
N ALA A 90 -16.06 -15.57 -4.38
CA ALA A 90 -15.67 -16.37 -5.53
C ALA A 90 -16.88 -17.11 -6.07
N THR A 91 -17.16 -16.95 -7.37
CA THR A 91 -18.28 -17.63 -8.03
C THR A 91 -17.75 -18.41 -9.22
N ARG A 92 -18.02 -19.71 -9.25
CA ARG A 92 -17.65 -20.59 -10.37
C ARG A 92 -18.80 -20.71 -11.36
N ASN A 93 -18.44 -20.61 -12.65
CA ASN A 93 -19.34 -20.90 -13.76
C ASN A 93 -18.58 -21.78 -14.77
N GLY A 94 -18.85 -23.09 -14.76
CA GLY A 94 -18.06 -24.06 -15.52
C GLY A 94 -16.58 -24.05 -15.13
N SER A 95 -15.70 -23.85 -16.11
CA SER A 95 -14.25 -23.75 -15.89
C SER A 95 -13.82 -22.36 -15.43
N ASN A 96 -14.68 -21.36 -15.41
CA ASN A 96 -14.33 -20.00 -15.09
C ASN A 96 -14.67 -19.66 -13.62
N VAL A 97 -13.86 -18.80 -12.99
CA VAL A 97 -14.13 -18.27 -11.65
C VAL A 97 -14.04 -16.74 -11.68
N THR A 98 -15.08 -16.10 -11.15
CA THR A 98 -15.04 -14.66 -10.86
C THR A 98 -14.68 -14.47 -9.41
N LEU A 99 -13.59 -13.72 -9.15
CA LEU A 99 -13.11 -13.36 -7.82
C LEU A 99 -13.38 -11.88 -7.57
N VAL A 100 -13.86 -11.55 -6.38
CA VAL A 100 -14.02 -10.17 -5.93
C VAL A 100 -13.32 -9.99 -4.59
N LEU A 101 -12.39 -9.05 -4.51
CA LEU A 101 -11.57 -8.77 -3.34
C LEU A 101 -11.68 -7.31 -2.95
N ASP A 102 -11.66 -7.04 -1.65
CA ASP A 102 -11.42 -5.71 -1.13
C ASP A 102 -9.91 -5.42 -1.08
N VAL A 103 -9.54 -4.17 -1.35
CA VAL A 103 -8.14 -3.74 -1.46
C VAL A 103 -7.89 -2.44 -0.70
N VAL A 104 -6.72 -2.31 -0.11
CA VAL A 104 -6.27 -1.10 0.61
C VAL A 104 -4.85 -0.77 0.18
N PRO A 105 -4.55 0.48 -0.20
CA PRO A 105 -5.47 1.59 -0.43
C PRO A 105 -6.37 1.36 -1.66
N PRO A 106 -7.43 2.17 -1.83
CA PRO A 106 -8.25 2.12 -3.05
C PRO A 106 -7.42 2.37 -4.31
N VAL A 107 -7.72 1.62 -5.36
CA VAL A 107 -7.08 1.77 -6.67
C VAL A 107 -7.78 2.88 -7.45
N ARG A 108 -7.02 3.70 -8.14
CA ARG A 108 -7.53 4.83 -8.91
C ARG A 108 -7.67 4.49 -10.39
N PRO A 109 -8.56 5.18 -11.12
CA PRO A 109 -8.56 5.14 -12.59
C PRO A 109 -7.16 5.42 -13.15
N GLY A 110 -6.76 4.65 -14.17
CA GLY A 110 -5.44 4.74 -14.78
C GLY A 110 -4.38 3.86 -14.12
N GLN A 111 -4.59 3.35 -12.90
CA GLN A 111 -3.71 2.34 -12.31
C GLN A 111 -4.00 0.95 -12.89
N ARG A 112 -2.95 0.18 -13.12
CA ARG A 112 -3.06 -1.20 -13.58
C ARG A 112 -3.02 -2.13 -12.37
N ALA A 113 -4.13 -2.80 -12.10
CA ALA A 113 -4.22 -3.79 -11.04
C ALA A 113 -4.24 -5.21 -11.61
N ALA A 114 -3.53 -6.13 -10.96
CA ALA A 114 -3.53 -7.54 -11.29
C ALA A 114 -3.48 -8.38 -10.01
N LEU A 115 -4.23 -9.47 -10.02
CA LEU A 115 -4.18 -10.51 -8.99
C LEU A 115 -3.17 -11.57 -9.41
N ILE A 116 -2.22 -11.86 -8.53
CA ILE A 116 -1.31 -13.00 -8.68
C ILE A 116 -1.88 -14.13 -7.81
N LEU A 117 -2.36 -15.17 -8.46
CA LEU A 117 -3.00 -16.32 -7.85
C LEU A 117 -2.16 -17.57 -8.11
N GLY A 118 -1.39 -17.99 -7.10
CA GLY A 118 -0.32 -18.96 -7.32
C GLY A 118 0.73 -18.40 -8.30
N GLU A 119 0.85 -19.03 -9.48
CA GLU A 119 1.76 -18.61 -10.56
C GLU A 119 1.07 -17.79 -11.67
N ARG A 120 -0.25 -17.63 -11.60
CA ARG A 120 -1.04 -16.95 -12.64
C ARG A 120 -1.26 -15.50 -12.29
N GLU A 121 -1.07 -14.62 -13.27
CA GLU A 121 -1.41 -13.20 -13.17
C GLU A 121 -2.70 -12.93 -13.94
N ILE A 122 -3.66 -12.29 -13.27
CA ILE A 122 -5.01 -12.01 -13.78
C ILE A 122 -5.25 -10.51 -13.65
N ALA A 123 -5.41 -9.82 -14.77
CA ALA A 123 -5.75 -8.39 -14.76
C ALA A 123 -7.12 -8.17 -14.08
N ALA A 124 -7.22 -7.05 -13.36
CA ALA A 124 -8.52 -6.60 -12.86
C ALA A 124 -9.42 -6.16 -14.03
N GLU A 125 -10.74 -6.26 -13.83
CA GLU A 125 -11.71 -5.61 -14.71
C GLU A 125 -11.46 -4.08 -14.72
N PRO A 126 -11.91 -3.35 -15.75
CA PRO A 126 -11.69 -1.91 -15.88
C PRO A 126 -12.07 -1.13 -14.62
N ILE A 127 -11.24 -0.14 -14.28
CA ILE A 127 -11.39 0.69 -13.07
C ILE A 127 -11.70 2.11 -13.52
N ASP A 128 -12.98 2.44 -13.60
CA ASP A 128 -13.48 3.74 -14.10
C ASP A 128 -13.62 4.79 -12.99
N ALA A 129 -13.66 4.36 -11.74
CA ALA A 129 -13.74 5.20 -10.54
C ALA A 129 -12.79 4.69 -9.46
N ILE A 130 -12.56 5.48 -8.40
CA ILE A 130 -11.78 5.03 -7.24
C ILE A 130 -12.46 3.80 -6.64
N ALA A 131 -11.76 2.66 -6.60
CA ALA A 131 -12.28 1.37 -6.21
C ALA A 131 -11.50 0.77 -5.03
N SER A 132 -12.21 0.48 -3.96
CA SER A 132 -11.73 -0.36 -2.84
C SER A 132 -12.06 -1.84 -3.03
N ARG A 133 -12.77 -2.18 -4.10
CA ARG A 133 -13.18 -3.55 -4.46
C ARG A 133 -12.85 -3.80 -5.91
N LEU A 134 -12.11 -4.89 -6.20
CA LEU A 134 -11.68 -5.28 -7.53
C LEU A 134 -12.27 -6.62 -7.92
N THR A 135 -12.60 -6.75 -9.21
CA THR A 135 -13.11 -7.98 -9.81
C THR A 135 -12.07 -8.57 -10.76
N PHE A 136 -11.89 -9.87 -10.68
CA PHE A 136 -10.95 -10.63 -11.50
C PHE A 136 -11.68 -11.82 -12.13
N LYS A 137 -11.51 -12.03 -13.44
CA LYS A 137 -12.07 -13.16 -14.18
C LYS A 137 -10.99 -14.16 -14.54
N LEU A 138 -11.02 -15.29 -13.89
CA LEU A 138 -10.07 -16.38 -14.09
C LEU A 138 -10.69 -17.41 -15.04
N ALA A 139 -10.19 -17.45 -16.27
CA ALA A 139 -10.52 -18.52 -17.22
C ALA A 139 -9.74 -19.79 -16.86
N GLU A 140 -10.33 -20.96 -17.15
CA GLU A 140 -9.72 -22.27 -16.87
C GLU A 140 -9.17 -22.36 -15.43
N ALA A 141 -10.02 -22.00 -14.48
CA ALA A 141 -9.67 -21.99 -13.07
C ALA A 141 -9.28 -23.40 -12.59
N PRO A 142 -8.34 -23.52 -11.64
CA PRO A 142 -8.02 -24.78 -10.98
C PRO A 142 -9.27 -25.43 -10.38
N ALA A 143 -9.17 -26.71 -10.07
CA ALA A 143 -10.28 -27.47 -9.50
C ALA A 143 -10.84 -26.82 -8.23
N ALA A 144 -12.12 -27.05 -7.97
CA ALA A 144 -12.74 -26.66 -6.69
C ALA A 144 -11.95 -27.25 -5.51
N GLY A 145 -11.87 -26.51 -4.42
CA GLY A 145 -11.05 -26.86 -3.26
C GLY A 145 -9.56 -26.52 -3.37
N SER A 146 -9.08 -26.01 -4.52
CA SER A 146 -7.70 -25.58 -4.65
C SER A 146 -7.40 -24.39 -3.74
N SER A 147 -6.37 -24.53 -2.90
CA SER A 147 -5.88 -23.48 -2.00
C SER A 147 -4.70 -22.75 -2.64
N LEU A 148 -4.87 -21.47 -2.94
CA LEU A 148 -3.91 -20.68 -3.71
C LEU A 148 -3.48 -19.43 -2.96
N LEU A 149 -2.17 -19.16 -2.99
CA LEU A 149 -1.61 -17.91 -2.43
C LEU A 149 -2.04 -16.72 -3.29
N VAL A 150 -2.43 -15.64 -2.62
CA VAL A 150 -2.90 -14.40 -3.25
C VAL A 150 -1.92 -13.28 -3.01
N ARG A 151 -1.54 -12.60 -4.09
CA ARG A 151 -0.84 -11.32 -4.06
C ARG A 151 -1.56 -10.35 -4.99
N LEU A 152 -1.53 -9.09 -4.66
CA LEU A 152 -2.04 -8.02 -5.52
C LEU A 152 -0.88 -7.19 -6.04
N ARG A 153 -0.89 -6.88 -7.33
CA ARG A 153 0.06 -5.96 -7.95
C ARG A 153 -0.69 -4.75 -8.48
N VAL A 154 -0.23 -3.54 -8.15
CA VAL A 154 -0.75 -2.29 -8.69
C VAL A 154 0.42 -1.43 -9.16
N ASP A 155 0.45 -1.05 -10.44
CA ASP A 155 1.53 -0.28 -11.08
C ASP A 155 2.93 -0.82 -10.79
N GLY A 156 3.07 -2.15 -10.70
CA GLY A 156 4.34 -2.83 -10.41
C GLY A 156 4.66 -3.01 -8.92
N PHE A 157 3.89 -2.40 -8.01
CA PHE A 157 4.05 -2.63 -6.57
C PHE A 157 3.23 -3.83 -6.13
N GLU A 158 3.88 -4.81 -5.49
CA GLU A 158 3.23 -6.03 -5.02
C GLU A 158 2.93 -5.99 -3.52
N SER A 159 1.88 -6.71 -3.14
CA SER A 159 1.58 -6.98 -1.73
C SER A 159 2.77 -7.63 -1.04
N PRO A 160 3.13 -7.21 0.18
CA PRO A 160 4.18 -7.87 0.95
C PRO A 160 3.76 -9.32 1.27
N ILE A 161 4.72 -10.24 1.19
CA ILE A 161 4.54 -11.66 1.55
C ILE A 161 5.15 -11.98 2.91
N VAL A 162 5.86 -11.03 3.51
CA VAL A 162 6.51 -11.17 4.82
C VAL A 162 6.09 -10.00 5.71
N ASP A 163 5.64 -10.31 6.90
CA ASP A 163 5.55 -9.35 7.99
C ASP A 163 6.93 -9.15 8.60
N ARG A 164 7.56 -8.03 8.28
CA ARG A 164 8.88 -7.66 8.78
C ARG A 164 8.85 -7.06 10.18
N MET A 165 7.65 -6.73 10.69
CA MET A 165 7.48 -6.20 12.05
C MET A 165 7.36 -7.32 13.08
N ALA A 166 7.02 -8.54 12.66
CA ALA A 166 7.05 -9.71 13.52
C ALA A 166 8.51 -10.06 13.91
N THR A 167 8.69 -10.61 15.11
CA THR A 167 10.01 -11.04 15.62
C THR A 167 9.94 -12.53 16.00
N PRO A 168 10.55 -13.45 15.22
CA PRO A 168 11.21 -13.22 13.92
C PRO A 168 10.23 -12.83 12.82
N PRO A 169 10.71 -12.27 11.68
CA PRO A 169 9.85 -11.97 10.53
C PRO A 169 9.05 -13.21 10.10
N ALA A 170 7.73 -13.02 9.88
CA ALA A 170 6.80 -14.12 9.64
C ALA A 170 6.25 -14.06 8.21
N PHE A 171 6.02 -15.23 7.61
CA PHE A 171 5.38 -15.31 6.30
C PHE A 171 3.88 -15.00 6.43
N LEU A 172 3.37 -14.16 5.53
CA LEU A 172 1.95 -13.81 5.46
C LEU A 172 1.22 -14.85 4.61
N ASP A 173 0.58 -15.82 5.25
CA ASP A 173 -0.19 -16.86 4.54
C ASP A 173 -1.56 -16.32 4.10
N ARG A 174 -1.55 -15.63 2.96
CA ARG A 174 -2.77 -15.10 2.33
C ARG A 174 -3.26 -16.06 1.27
N ARG A 175 -4.04 -17.07 1.68
CA ARG A 175 -4.61 -18.06 0.78
C ARG A 175 -6.10 -17.88 0.64
N ILE A 176 -6.60 -18.23 -0.55
CA ILE A 176 -8.02 -18.43 -0.82
C ILE A 176 -8.27 -19.85 -1.29
N VAL A 177 -9.46 -20.36 -1.01
CA VAL A 177 -9.92 -21.64 -1.54
C VAL A 177 -10.94 -21.35 -2.62
N LEU A 178 -10.72 -21.90 -3.82
CA LEU A 178 -11.63 -21.73 -4.94
C LEU A 178 -12.87 -22.61 -4.76
N PRO A 179 -14.08 -22.12 -5.12
CA PRO A 179 -15.31 -22.90 -5.08
C PRO A 179 -15.38 -23.95 -6.20
#